data_42894f1be3b7efe9b317a668efe742d1
#
_entry.id   42894f1be3b7efe9b317a668efe742d1
#
_cell.length_a   1.000
_cell.length_b   1.000
_cell.length_c   1.000
_cell.angle_alpha   90.00
_cell.angle_beta   90.00
_cell.angle_gamma   90.00
#
_symmetry.space_group_name_H-M   'P 1'
#
loop_
_entity.id
_entity.type
_entity.pdbx_description
1 polymer ?
#
loop_
_entity_poly.entity_id
_entity_poly.type
_entity_poly.pdbx_seq_one_letter_code
_entity_poly.pdbx_strand_id
1 'polypeptide(L)'
;RKEKIDEAVKKLNTNSIGVVADVTNENDRNNIIKQTLEHGKKIDVLINNAGNMYRGNIDELEESKLIDIFNSNVISGMLLLGKAKKYLQKTEGVNIFIGSVHNRRAFPGASPYAATKGALETLTKVLAAELGKDKIRVNCVVPGAVFTEINQRAGLFDDEQAKKRLNSMAKIHALGEIGTPEDIAEAVEYLINAKWTTGSILDVDGGLGLGITDA
;
A
#
# COMPACT_ATOMS: atom_id res chain seq x y z
N ARG A 1 2.09 -15.87 4.85
CA ARG A 1 1.44 -17.17 5.17
C ARG A 1 1.40 -17.96 3.87
N LYS A 2 2.07 -19.12 3.84
CA LYS A 2 2.26 -19.92 2.62
C LYS A 2 0.94 -20.29 1.94
N GLU A 3 -0.02 -20.79 2.72
CA GLU A 3 -1.33 -21.23 2.21
C GLU A 3 -2.07 -20.12 1.44
N LYS A 4 -2.11 -18.89 1.99
CA LYS A 4 -2.76 -17.76 1.30
C LYS A 4 -2.03 -17.34 0.02
N ILE A 5 -0.71 -17.51 -0.02
CA ILE A 5 0.08 -17.22 -1.23
C ILE A 5 -0.22 -18.28 -2.29
N ASP A 6 -0.24 -19.55 -1.91
CA ASP A 6 -0.55 -20.66 -2.82
C ASP A 6 -1.98 -20.55 -3.39
N GLU A 7 -2.95 -20.13 -2.55
CA GLU A 7 -4.33 -19.84 -3.00
C GLU A 7 -4.37 -18.66 -3.99
N ALA A 8 -3.64 -17.57 -3.70
CA ALA A 8 -3.60 -16.41 -4.58
C ALA A 8 -3.01 -16.77 -5.94
N VAL A 9 -1.90 -17.51 -5.98
CA VAL A 9 -1.28 -17.98 -7.23
C VAL A 9 -2.26 -18.85 -8.04
N LYS A 10 -2.99 -19.76 -7.39
CA LYS A 10 -4.02 -20.57 -8.07
C LYS A 10 -5.15 -19.74 -8.67
N LYS A 11 -5.60 -18.70 -7.95
CA LYS A 11 -6.67 -17.80 -8.43
C LYS A 11 -6.24 -16.94 -9.62
N LEU A 12 -4.99 -16.53 -9.68
CA LEU A 12 -4.48 -15.68 -10.75
C LEU A 12 -4.46 -16.41 -12.11
N ASN A 13 -4.38 -17.74 -12.13
CA ASN A 13 -4.36 -18.58 -13.34
C ASN A 13 -3.45 -18.04 -14.46
N THR A 14 -2.32 -17.44 -14.07
CA THR A 14 -1.33 -16.78 -14.93
C THR A 14 0.06 -17.34 -14.63
N ASN A 15 1.04 -16.94 -15.41
CA ASN A 15 2.45 -17.25 -15.14
C ASN A 15 2.95 -16.45 -13.93
N SER A 16 2.46 -16.77 -12.72
CA SER A 16 2.80 -16.10 -11.47
C SER A 16 3.44 -17.06 -10.48
N ILE A 17 4.29 -16.52 -9.60
CA ILE A 17 4.92 -17.26 -8.50
C ILE A 17 4.58 -16.61 -7.16
N GLY A 18 4.54 -17.43 -6.12
CA GLY A 18 4.40 -16.97 -4.75
C GLY A 18 5.72 -17.05 -3.99
N VAL A 19 6.13 -15.96 -3.33
CA VAL A 19 7.32 -15.92 -2.48
C VAL A 19 6.89 -15.66 -1.04
N VAL A 20 7.15 -16.63 -0.15
CA VAL A 20 6.93 -16.44 1.28
C VAL A 20 8.05 -15.57 1.83
N ALA A 21 7.70 -14.38 2.32
CA ALA A 21 8.67 -13.41 2.79
C ALA A 21 8.06 -12.47 3.84
N ASP A 22 8.90 -11.99 4.74
CA ASP A 22 8.63 -10.82 5.59
C ASP A 22 9.42 -9.63 5.04
N VAL A 23 8.70 -8.60 4.58
CA VAL A 23 9.32 -7.42 3.98
C VAL A 23 10.19 -6.62 4.95
N THR A 24 10.04 -6.81 6.26
CA THR A 24 10.89 -6.20 7.28
C THR A 24 12.25 -6.89 7.41
N ASN A 25 12.37 -8.14 6.92
CA ASN A 25 13.61 -8.91 6.94
C ASN A 25 14.45 -8.64 5.67
N GLU A 26 15.74 -8.39 5.85
CA GLU A 26 16.63 -8.10 4.71
C GLU A 26 16.86 -9.31 3.79
N ASN A 27 17.02 -10.50 4.36
CA ASN A 27 17.24 -11.72 3.56
C ASN A 27 16.00 -12.03 2.71
N ASP A 28 14.81 -11.80 3.27
CA ASP A 28 13.55 -12.00 2.56
C ASP A 28 13.38 -10.98 1.43
N ARG A 29 13.72 -9.69 1.64
CA ARG A 29 13.76 -8.70 0.56
C ARG A 29 14.73 -9.08 -0.56
N ASN A 30 15.91 -9.62 -0.23
CA ASN A 30 16.86 -10.14 -1.21
C ASN A 30 16.26 -11.32 -1.98
N ASN A 31 15.59 -12.23 -1.27
CA ASN A 31 14.94 -13.39 -1.88
C ASN A 31 13.79 -12.99 -2.81
N ILE A 32 12.96 -11.99 -2.45
CA ILE A 32 11.91 -11.45 -3.34
C ILE A 32 12.52 -11.00 -4.67
N ILE A 33 13.56 -10.18 -4.64
CA ILE A 33 14.23 -9.69 -5.86
C ILE A 33 14.81 -10.86 -6.66
N LYS A 34 15.50 -11.79 -6.00
CA LYS A 34 16.08 -12.96 -6.64
C LYS A 34 15.03 -13.81 -7.37
N GLN A 35 13.99 -14.22 -6.66
CA GLN A 35 12.91 -15.05 -7.22
C GLN A 35 12.18 -14.34 -8.38
N THR A 36 11.93 -13.04 -8.25
CA THR A 36 11.32 -12.24 -9.33
C THR A 36 12.17 -12.27 -10.59
N LEU A 37 13.49 -12.12 -10.45
CA LEU A 37 14.42 -12.13 -11.59
C LEU A 37 14.63 -13.54 -12.19
N GLU A 38 14.63 -14.57 -11.38
CA GLU A 38 14.71 -15.96 -11.84
C GLU A 38 13.49 -16.31 -12.68
N HIS A 39 12.30 -15.84 -12.28
CA HIS A 39 11.04 -16.08 -12.97
C HIS A 39 10.84 -15.16 -14.18
N GLY A 40 10.88 -13.82 -13.98
CA GLY A 40 10.49 -12.82 -14.98
C GLY A 40 11.65 -12.21 -15.77
N LYS A 41 12.92 -12.50 -15.38
CA LYS A 41 14.16 -11.97 -15.98
C LYS A 41 14.37 -10.46 -15.83
N LYS A 42 13.32 -9.70 -15.47
CA LYS A 42 13.32 -8.24 -15.34
C LYS A 42 12.31 -7.81 -14.25
N ILE A 43 12.36 -6.54 -13.87
CA ILE A 43 11.36 -5.91 -13.01
C ILE A 43 10.89 -4.64 -13.72
N ASP A 44 9.64 -4.61 -14.11
CA ASP A 44 8.99 -3.45 -14.77
C ASP A 44 8.19 -2.64 -13.74
N VAL A 45 7.63 -3.31 -12.74
CA VAL A 45 6.74 -2.72 -11.75
C VAL A 45 7.08 -3.22 -10.36
N LEU A 46 7.11 -2.31 -9.39
CA LEU A 46 7.16 -2.64 -7.96
C LEU A 46 5.96 -2.01 -7.27
N ILE A 47 5.11 -2.84 -6.64
CA ILE A 47 3.97 -2.37 -5.86
C ILE A 47 4.24 -2.63 -4.38
N ASN A 48 4.40 -1.57 -3.59
CA ASN A 48 4.57 -1.64 -2.13
C ASN A 48 3.20 -1.57 -1.46
N ASN A 49 2.54 -2.71 -1.35
CA ASN A 49 1.23 -2.88 -0.73
C ASN A 49 1.31 -3.50 0.68
N ALA A 50 2.41 -4.18 1.01
CA ALA A 50 2.58 -4.78 2.34
C ALA A 50 2.48 -3.71 3.44
N GLY A 51 1.70 -4.00 4.48
CA GLY A 51 1.53 -3.07 5.58
C GLY A 51 0.64 -3.63 6.68
N ASN A 52 0.75 -3.00 7.84
CA ASN A 52 -0.01 -3.32 9.05
C ASN A 52 -0.76 -2.10 9.55
N MET A 53 -1.71 -2.35 10.47
CA MET A 53 -2.45 -1.34 11.22
C MET A 53 -2.02 -1.39 12.69
N TYR A 54 -1.75 -0.22 13.28
CA TYR A 54 -1.62 -0.04 14.70
C TYR A 54 -2.44 1.17 15.13
N ARG A 55 -3.22 1.03 16.18
CA ARG A 55 -4.12 2.05 16.74
C ARG A 55 -3.95 2.12 18.24
N GLY A 56 -4.13 3.30 18.81
CA GLY A 56 -4.12 3.58 20.25
C GLY A 56 -4.26 5.08 20.50
N ASN A 57 -4.65 5.45 21.72
CA ASN A 57 -4.57 6.82 22.19
C ASN A 57 -3.10 7.22 22.37
N ILE A 58 -2.80 8.51 22.27
CA ILE A 58 -1.40 8.98 22.27
C ILE A 58 -0.61 8.59 23.51
N ASP A 59 -1.27 8.53 24.66
CA ASP A 59 -0.72 8.17 25.96
C ASP A 59 -0.60 6.66 26.22
N GLU A 60 -1.17 5.84 25.33
CA GLU A 60 -1.16 4.37 25.41
C GLU A 60 -0.24 3.73 24.36
N LEU A 61 0.46 4.53 23.53
CA LEU A 61 1.28 4.00 22.45
C LEU A 61 2.55 3.35 22.98
N GLU A 62 2.84 2.16 22.45
CA GLU A 62 4.04 1.39 22.74
C GLU A 62 5.13 1.67 21.70
N GLU A 63 6.33 2.07 22.14
CA GLU A 63 7.46 2.40 21.26
C GLU A 63 7.81 1.26 20.28
N SER A 64 7.84 0.02 20.77
CA SER A 64 8.13 -1.15 19.94
C SER A 64 7.14 -1.31 18.79
N LYS A 65 5.85 -1.12 19.06
CA LYS A 65 4.80 -1.19 18.03
C LYS A 65 4.84 -0.02 17.05
N LEU A 66 5.28 1.17 17.50
CA LEU A 66 5.54 2.30 16.61
C LEU A 66 6.69 2.01 15.65
N ILE A 67 7.78 1.44 16.16
CA ILE A 67 8.92 1.02 15.34
C ILE A 67 8.47 -0.04 14.33
N ASP A 68 7.71 -1.03 14.77
CA ASP A 68 7.23 -2.13 13.92
C ASP A 68 6.32 -1.63 12.78
N ILE A 69 5.39 -0.71 13.06
CA ILE A 69 4.51 -0.19 12.01
C ILE A 69 5.28 0.66 11.00
N PHE A 70 6.26 1.45 11.43
CA PHE A 70 7.12 2.20 10.50
C PHE A 70 8.01 1.25 9.69
N ASN A 71 8.58 0.23 10.30
CA ASN A 71 9.37 -0.79 9.60
C ASN A 71 8.54 -1.48 8.52
N SER A 72 7.33 -1.92 8.83
CA SER A 72 6.49 -2.65 7.87
C SER A 72 5.90 -1.75 6.78
N ASN A 73 5.44 -0.54 7.11
CA ASN A 73 4.67 0.30 6.19
C ASN A 73 5.54 1.26 5.36
N VAL A 74 6.71 1.67 5.86
CA VAL A 74 7.55 2.70 5.23
C VAL A 74 8.93 2.17 4.90
N ILE A 75 9.70 1.75 5.91
CA ILE A 75 11.12 1.42 5.76
C ILE A 75 11.31 0.23 4.82
N SER A 76 10.49 -0.80 4.95
CA SER A 76 10.56 -1.99 4.10
C SER A 76 10.40 -1.65 2.61
N GLY A 77 9.44 -0.78 2.27
CA GLY A 77 9.18 -0.33 0.91
C GLY A 77 10.34 0.50 0.33
N MET A 78 10.93 1.39 1.13
CA MET A 78 12.12 2.16 0.74
C MET A 78 13.30 1.23 0.42
N LEU A 79 13.58 0.27 1.32
CA LEU A 79 14.69 -0.67 1.17
C LEU A 79 14.48 -1.63 -0.01
N LEU A 80 13.25 -2.09 -0.22
CA LEU A 80 12.91 -2.95 -1.35
C LEU A 80 13.05 -2.18 -2.70
N LEU A 81 12.59 -0.93 -2.76
CA LEU A 81 12.79 -0.07 -3.93
C LEU A 81 14.28 0.16 -4.20
N GLY A 82 15.08 0.41 -3.17
CA GLY A 82 16.53 0.54 -3.30
C GLY A 82 17.19 -0.69 -3.95
N LYS A 83 16.76 -1.90 -3.53
CA LYS A 83 17.22 -3.16 -4.14
C LYS A 83 16.71 -3.36 -5.58
N ALA A 84 15.50 -2.90 -5.90
CA ALA A 84 14.89 -3.01 -7.22
C ALA A 84 15.40 -1.94 -8.21
N LYS A 85 15.95 -0.82 -7.73
CA LYS A 85 16.27 0.38 -8.52
C LYS A 85 16.99 0.07 -9.84
N LYS A 86 18.12 -0.67 -9.77
CA LYS A 86 18.93 -0.99 -10.97
C LYS A 86 18.20 -1.83 -12.03
N TYR A 87 17.15 -2.53 -11.63
CA TYR A 87 16.32 -3.34 -12.55
C TYR A 87 15.19 -2.52 -13.14
N LEU A 88 14.53 -1.69 -12.32
CA LEU A 88 13.53 -0.73 -12.77
C LEU A 88 14.12 0.29 -13.76
N GLN A 89 15.37 0.73 -13.55
CA GLN A 89 16.07 1.62 -14.47
C GLN A 89 16.22 1.01 -15.86
N LYS A 90 16.50 -0.30 -15.96
CA LYS A 90 16.65 -0.99 -17.24
C LYS A 90 15.35 -1.10 -18.05
N THR A 91 14.22 -1.01 -17.38
CA THR A 91 12.89 -1.17 -17.98
C THR A 91 12.13 0.16 -18.06
N GLU A 92 12.73 1.27 -17.62
CA GLU A 92 12.05 2.55 -17.41
C GLU A 92 10.76 2.37 -16.57
N GLY A 93 10.89 1.58 -15.51
CA GLY A 93 9.80 1.00 -14.73
C GLY A 93 9.10 1.97 -13.78
N VAL A 94 8.21 1.43 -12.96
CA VAL A 94 7.42 2.21 -12.00
C VAL A 94 7.40 1.56 -10.63
N ASN A 95 7.49 2.39 -9.60
CA ASN A 95 7.18 2.04 -8.22
C ASN A 95 5.86 2.68 -7.81
N ILE A 96 4.99 1.91 -7.15
CA ILE A 96 3.71 2.39 -6.63
C ILE A 96 3.64 2.07 -5.14
N PHE A 97 3.40 3.10 -4.33
CA PHE A 97 3.08 2.97 -2.91
C PHE A 97 1.56 2.96 -2.72
N ILE A 98 1.11 2.24 -1.70
CA ILE A 98 -0.30 2.26 -1.27
C ILE A 98 -0.41 3.09 0.00
N GLY A 99 -0.95 4.30 -0.18
CA GLY A 99 -1.27 5.27 0.87
C GLY A 99 -2.53 4.91 1.67
N SER A 100 -3.26 5.92 2.12
CA SER A 100 -4.58 5.76 2.76
C SER A 100 -5.24 7.11 2.96
N VAL A 101 -6.55 7.16 2.93
CA VAL A 101 -7.39 8.33 3.28
C VAL A 101 -7.18 8.82 4.72
N HIS A 102 -6.49 8.07 5.58
CA HIS A 102 -6.18 8.48 6.95
C HIS A 102 -5.30 9.72 7.06
N ASN A 103 -4.69 10.18 5.99
CA ASN A 103 -3.98 11.45 5.91
C ASN A 103 -4.78 12.56 5.20
N ARG A 104 -6.00 12.28 4.74
CA ARG A 104 -6.98 13.25 4.22
C ARG A 104 -8.04 13.59 5.25
N ARG A 105 -8.45 12.60 6.05
CA ARG A 105 -9.49 12.73 7.07
C ARG A 105 -8.99 12.17 8.39
N ALA A 106 -9.26 12.91 9.47
CA ALA A 106 -8.85 12.50 10.81
C ALA A 106 -9.70 11.34 11.33
N PHE A 107 -9.03 10.30 11.80
CA PHE A 107 -9.62 9.16 12.49
C PHE A 107 -8.97 9.02 13.86
N PRO A 108 -9.60 9.46 14.95
CA PRO A 108 -9.04 9.35 16.30
C PRO A 108 -8.54 7.94 16.62
N GLY A 109 -7.42 7.85 17.31
CA GLY A 109 -6.74 6.59 17.64
C GLY A 109 -5.95 5.96 16.47
N ALA A 110 -5.91 6.57 15.29
CA ALA A 110 -5.16 6.04 14.15
C ALA A 110 -3.84 6.79 13.86
N SER A 111 -3.37 7.62 14.81
CA SER A 111 -2.18 8.46 14.59
C SER A 111 -0.93 7.69 14.12
N PRO A 112 -0.59 6.49 14.64
CA PRO A 112 0.58 5.75 14.17
C PRO A 112 0.44 5.33 12.70
N TYR A 113 -0.73 4.79 12.35
CA TYR A 113 -1.00 4.38 10.98
C TYR A 113 -1.04 5.57 10.00
N ALA A 114 -1.78 6.62 10.36
CA ALA A 114 -1.87 7.84 9.55
C ALA A 114 -0.49 8.46 9.28
N ALA A 115 0.38 8.50 10.30
CA ALA A 115 1.75 8.99 10.16
C ALA A 115 2.55 8.18 9.12
N THR A 116 2.45 6.84 9.14
CA THR A 116 3.13 6.00 8.13
C THR A 116 2.59 6.26 6.72
N LYS A 117 1.28 6.47 6.57
CA LYS A 117 0.66 6.70 5.26
C LYS A 117 0.95 8.12 4.74
N GLY A 118 1.01 9.12 5.62
CA GLY A 118 1.50 10.46 5.27
C GLY A 118 2.97 10.47 4.84
N ALA A 119 3.82 9.69 5.51
CA ALA A 119 5.21 9.52 5.12
C ALA A 119 5.35 8.99 3.69
N LEU A 120 4.53 8.02 3.25
CA LEU A 120 4.57 7.46 1.90
C LEU A 120 4.25 8.50 0.81
N GLU A 121 3.37 9.46 1.07
CA GLU A 121 3.07 10.52 0.10
C GLU A 121 4.23 11.49 -0.09
N THR A 122 4.84 11.92 1.01
CA THR A 122 6.03 12.78 0.94
C THR A 122 7.17 12.03 0.25
N LEU A 123 7.40 10.77 0.64
CA LEU A 123 8.40 9.90 0.04
C LEU A 123 8.19 9.73 -1.47
N THR A 124 6.94 9.58 -1.92
CA THR A 124 6.59 9.46 -3.34
C THR A 124 7.10 10.66 -4.14
N LYS A 125 6.87 11.87 -3.65
CA LYS A 125 7.28 13.11 -4.33
C LYS A 125 8.81 13.25 -4.40
N VAL A 126 9.50 12.97 -3.29
CA VAL A 126 10.96 13.04 -3.21
C VAL A 126 11.60 12.02 -4.13
N LEU A 127 11.16 10.75 -4.05
CA LEU A 127 11.71 9.67 -4.88
C LEU A 127 11.38 9.84 -6.37
N ALA A 128 10.22 10.41 -6.71
CA ALA A 128 9.90 10.74 -8.10
C ALA A 128 10.90 11.74 -8.68
N ALA A 129 11.27 12.77 -7.91
CA ALA A 129 12.27 13.76 -8.30
C ALA A 129 13.69 13.14 -8.39
N GLU A 130 14.08 12.32 -7.40
CA GLU A 130 15.40 11.67 -7.37
C GLU A 130 15.60 10.67 -8.51
N LEU A 131 14.58 9.86 -8.79
CA LEU A 131 14.66 8.72 -9.71
C LEU A 131 14.24 9.05 -11.15
N GLY A 132 13.68 10.25 -11.37
CA GLY A 132 13.26 10.70 -12.71
C GLY A 132 14.39 10.72 -13.73
N LYS A 133 15.62 11.08 -13.32
CA LYS A 133 16.82 11.00 -14.17
C LYS A 133 17.16 9.58 -14.61
N ASP A 134 16.77 8.59 -13.82
CA ASP A 134 16.93 7.16 -14.09
C ASP A 134 15.71 6.58 -14.84
N LYS A 135 14.77 7.44 -15.30
CA LYS A 135 13.52 7.07 -15.96
C LYS A 135 12.60 6.17 -15.13
N ILE A 136 12.77 6.15 -13.82
CA ILE A 136 11.90 5.41 -12.90
C ILE A 136 10.80 6.34 -12.42
N ARG A 137 9.54 5.97 -12.62
CA ARG A 137 8.39 6.70 -12.12
C ARG A 137 8.04 6.21 -10.70
N VAL A 138 7.60 7.13 -9.85
CA VAL A 138 7.15 6.80 -8.49
C VAL A 138 5.82 7.50 -8.24
N ASN A 139 4.79 6.73 -7.89
CA ASN A 139 3.44 7.24 -7.62
C ASN A 139 2.85 6.60 -6.36
N CYS A 140 1.77 7.15 -5.85
CA CYS A 140 1.03 6.64 -4.71
C CYS A 140 -0.47 6.59 -5.02
N VAL A 141 -1.12 5.47 -4.69
CA VAL A 141 -2.57 5.35 -4.67
C VAL A 141 -3.03 5.51 -3.22
N VAL A 142 -4.09 6.28 -3.00
CA VAL A 142 -4.65 6.59 -1.67
C VAL A 142 -6.08 6.02 -1.58
N PRO A 143 -6.24 4.79 -1.08
CA PRO A 143 -7.54 4.17 -0.93
C PRO A 143 -8.40 4.83 0.16
N GLY A 144 -9.71 4.87 -0.09
CA GLY A 144 -10.74 5.10 0.92
C GLY A 144 -11.02 3.87 1.79
N ALA A 145 -12.27 3.71 2.22
CA ALA A 145 -12.69 2.49 2.91
C ALA A 145 -12.91 1.36 1.89
N VAL A 146 -12.07 0.34 1.97
CA VAL A 146 -12.13 -0.87 1.15
C VAL A 146 -12.16 -2.08 2.06
N PHE A 147 -12.97 -3.09 1.73
CA PHE A 147 -13.02 -4.32 2.51
C PHE A 147 -11.71 -5.10 2.36
N THR A 148 -10.92 -5.16 3.43
CA THR A 148 -9.67 -5.90 3.50
C THR A 148 -9.49 -6.52 4.89
N GLU A 149 -8.64 -7.53 5.00
CA GLU A 149 -8.33 -8.18 6.29
C GLU A 149 -7.39 -7.36 7.21
N ILE A 150 -7.09 -6.10 6.91
CA ILE A 150 -6.07 -5.34 7.66
C ILE A 150 -6.45 -5.13 9.12
N ASN A 151 -7.73 -4.87 9.42
CA ASN A 151 -8.23 -4.67 10.78
C ASN A 151 -8.29 -5.98 11.56
N GLN A 152 -8.69 -7.08 10.92
CA GLN A 152 -8.72 -8.41 11.52
C GLN A 152 -7.29 -8.89 11.83
N ARG A 153 -6.35 -8.69 10.90
CA ARG A 153 -4.93 -9.03 11.13
C ARG A 153 -4.29 -8.22 12.26
N ALA A 154 -4.76 -7.00 12.48
CA ALA A 154 -4.34 -6.17 13.59
C ALA A 154 -5.01 -6.54 14.93
N GLY A 155 -5.91 -7.53 14.94
CA GLY A 155 -6.65 -7.94 16.13
C GLY A 155 -7.68 -6.91 16.62
N LEU A 156 -8.08 -5.96 15.75
CA LEU A 156 -8.98 -4.86 16.11
C LEU A 156 -10.45 -5.24 16.03
N PHE A 157 -10.81 -6.14 15.12
CA PHE A 157 -12.19 -6.56 14.85
C PHE A 157 -12.24 -8.01 14.41
N ASP A 158 -13.33 -8.72 14.71
CA ASP A 158 -13.72 -9.93 14.02
C ASP A 158 -14.33 -9.60 12.65
N ASP A 159 -14.65 -10.61 11.84
CA ASP A 159 -15.13 -10.44 10.47
C ASP A 159 -16.47 -9.72 10.40
N GLU A 160 -17.39 -9.99 11.33
CA GLU A 160 -18.71 -9.37 11.38
C GLU A 160 -18.62 -7.88 11.78
N GLN A 161 -17.84 -7.59 12.82
CA GLN A 161 -17.57 -6.24 13.29
C GLN A 161 -16.88 -5.41 12.20
N ALA A 162 -15.87 -5.97 11.50
CA ALA A 162 -15.18 -5.30 10.41
C ALA A 162 -16.15 -4.96 9.27
N LYS A 163 -17.01 -5.90 8.86
CA LYS A 163 -18.02 -5.69 7.82
C LYS A 163 -19.05 -4.65 8.23
N LYS A 164 -19.59 -4.73 9.45
CA LYS A 164 -20.55 -3.75 9.98
C LYS A 164 -19.97 -2.34 10.03
N ARG A 165 -18.71 -2.22 10.49
CA ARG A 165 -18.01 -0.92 10.56
C ARG A 165 -17.79 -0.35 9.15
N LEU A 166 -17.32 -1.14 8.20
CA LEU A 166 -17.10 -0.68 6.83
C LEU A 166 -18.41 -0.24 6.17
N ASN A 167 -19.48 -1.03 6.30
CA ASN A 167 -20.78 -0.66 5.77
C ASN A 167 -21.30 0.65 6.39
N SER A 168 -21.00 0.91 7.68
CA SER A 168 -21.38 2.18 8.31
C SER A 168 -20.62 3.39 7.75
N MET A 169 -19.47 3.16 7.12
CA MET A 169 -18.68 4.21 6.48
C MET A 169 -19.20 4.59 5.08
N ALA A 170 -20.04 3.76 4.44
CA ALA A 170 -20.59 4.06 3.12
C ALA A 170 -21.20 5.47 3.04
N LYS A 171 -22.01 5.81 4.02
CA LYS A 171 -22.72 7.10 4.07
C LYS A 171 -21.84 8.36 4.20
N ILE A 172 -20.57 8.20 4.56
CA ILE A 172 -19.61 9.32 4.65
C ILE A 172 -18.69 9.42 3.43
N HIS A 173 -18.90 8.54 2.43
CA HIS A 173 -18.33 8.69 1.09
C HIS A 173 -19.28 9.53 0.23
N ALA A 174 -18.73 10.39 -0.63
CA ALA A 174 -19.55 11.17 -1.56
C ALA A 174 -20.35 10.27 -2.52
N LEU A 175 -19.80 9.12 -2.89
CA LEU A 175 -20.47 8.14 -3.75
C LEU A 175 -21.50 7.25 -3.00
N GLY A 176 -21.58 7.36 -1.66
CA GLY A 176 -22.55 6.60 -0.86
C GLY A 176 -22.23 5.12 -0.66
N GLU A 177 -21.07 4.68 -1.06
CA GLU A 177 -20.64 3.27 -0.98
C GLU A 177 -19.15 3.15 -0.59
N ILE A 178 -18.73 1.96 -0.14
CA ILE A 178 -17.33 1.62 0.08
C ILE A 178 -16.75 1.06 -1.21
N GLY A 179 -15.43 1.26 -1.39
CA GLY A 179 -14.70 0.71 -2.53
C GLY A 179 -14.45 -0.79 -2.44
N THR A 180 -14.04 -1.36 -3.55
CA THR A 180 -13.61 -2.75 -3.71
C THR A 180 -12.10 -2.83 -3.93
N PRO A 181 -11.44 -3.98 -3.72
CA PRO A 181 -10.04 -4.17 -4.11
C PRO A 181 -9.80 -3.93 -5.60
N GLU A 182 -10.79 -4.20 -6.44
CA GLU A 182 -10.77 -4.01 -7.89
C GLU A 182 -10.65 -2.53 -8.26
N ASP A 183 -11.37 -1.62 -7.59
CA ASP A 183 -11.26 -0.17 -7.80
C ASP A 183 -9.82 0.32 -7.56
N ILE A 184 -9.16 -0.23 -6.56
CA ILE A 184 -7.78 0.11 -6.25
C ILE A 184 -6.82 -0.49 -7.29
N ALA A 185 -7.09 -1.71 -7.75
CA ALA A 185 -6.28 -2.37 -8.77
C ALA A 185 -6.35 -1.62 -10.12
N GLU A 186 -7.52 -1.12 -10.53
CA GLU A 186 -7.70 -0.30 -11.74
C GLU A 186 -6.86 1.00 -11.67
N ALA A 187 -6.86 1.67 -10.52
CA ALA A 187 -6.03 2.86 -10.32
C ALA A 187 -4.53 2.56 -10.37
N VAL A 188 -4.11 1.41 -9.82
CA VAL A 188 -2.73 0.93 -9.92
C VAL A 188 -2.38 0.65 -11.38
N GLU A 189 -3.25 -0.04 -12.13
CA GLU A 189 -3.06 -0.34 -13.55
C GLU A 189 -2.95 0.95 -14.40
N TYR A 190 -3.81 1.94 -14.12
CA TYR A 190 -3.69 3.25 -14.75
C TYR A 190 -2.30 3.86 -14.53
N LEU A 191 -1.79 3.89 -13.30
CA LEU A 191 -0.47 4.45 -13.00
C LEU A 191 0.69 3.64 -13.59
N ILE A 192 0.52 2.34 -13.77
CA ILE A 192 1.49 1.49 -14.46
C ILE A 192 1.61 1.96 -15.93
N ASN A 193 0.49 2.22 -16.60
CA ASN A 193 0.41 2.54 -18.01
C ASN A 193 0.61 4.03 -18.31
N ALA A 194 0.39 4.94 -17.36
CA ALA A 194 0.49 6.39 -17.51
C ALA A 194 1.95 6.86 -17.55
N LYS A 195 2.61 6.71 -18.71
CA LYS A 195 4.06 6.93 -18.88
C LYS A 195 4.53 8.36 -18.56
N TRP A 196 3.65 9.35 -18.60
CA TRP A 196 3.95 10.76 -18.30
C TRP A 196 3.53 11.17 -16.89
N THR A 197 3.32 10.18 -15.98
CA THR A 197 2.85 10.42 -14.61
C THR A 197 3.88 9.93 -13.62
N THR A 198 4.48 10.85 -12.84
CA THR A 198 5.36 10.56 -11.71
C THR A 198 5.16 11.59 -10.61
N GLY A 199 5.34 11.20 -9.34
CA GLY A 199 5.09 12.04 -8.16
C GLY A 199 3.61 12.24 -7.86
N SER A 200 2.71 11.55 -8.56
CA SER A 200 1.27 11.65 -8.36
C SER A 200 0.83 10.94 -7.08
N ILE A 201 -0.09 11.61 -6.38
CA ILE A 201 -0.84 11.05 -5.26
C ILE A 201 -2.29 10.96 -5.72
N LEU A 202 -2.74 9.76 -6.05
CA LEU A 202 -4.06 9.51 -6.65
C LEU A 202 -5.03 9.04 -5.57
N ASP A 203 -5.99 9.89 -5.21
CA ASP A 203 -7.05 9.53 -4.28
C ASP A 203 -8.08 8.63 -5.01
N VAL A 204 -8.36 7.45 -4.42
CA VAL A 204 -9.32 6.45 -4.89
C VAL A 204 -10.17 6.06 -3.68
N ASP A 205 -11.03 6.99 -3.27
CA ASP A 205 -11.64 6.96 -1.95
C ASP A 205 -13.16 7.21 -1.94
N GLY A 206 -13.78 7.22 -3.12
CA GLY A 206 -15.22 7.52 -3.23
C GLY A 206 -15.61 8.87 -2.66
N GLY A 207 -14.64 9.80 -2.53
CA GLY A 207 -14.82 11.12 -1.96
C GLY A 207 -14.84 11.15 -0.42
N LEU A 208 -14.37 10.09 0.25
CA LEU A 208 -14.29 10.06 1.72
C LEU A 208 -13.39 11.17 2.28
N GLY A 209 -12.29 11.48 1.59
CA GLY A 209 -11.35 12.53 1.95
C GLY A 209 -11.91 13.94 1.88
N LEU A 210 -12.99 14.16 1.14
CA LEU A 210 -13.65 15.47 1.01
C LEU A 210 -14.28 15.96 2.32
N GLY A 211 -14.51 15.05 3.28
CA GLY A 211 -15.05 15.41 4.59
C GLY A 211 -16.50 15.90 4.54
N ILE A 212 -17.31 15.37 3.61
CA ILE A 212 -18.72 15.76 3.48
C ILE A 212 -19.44 15.52 4.81
N THR A 213 -20.14 16.53 5.26
CA THR A 213 -21.07 16.50 6.39
C THR A 213 -22.47 16.76 5.87
N ASP A 214 -23.45 16.09 6.43
CA ASP A 214 -24.86 16.42 6.16
C ASP A 214 -25.09 17.90 6.55
N ALA A 215 -25.58 18.69 5.58
CA ALA A 215 -25.89 20.10 5.78
C ALA A 215 -27.23 20.24 6.48
#